data_e15849e1f3804f18bf1e317c21be1ace
#
_entry.id   e15849e1f3804f18bf1e317c21be1ace
#
_cell.length_a   1.000
_cell.length_b   1.000
_cell.length_c   1.000
_cell.angle_alpha   90.00
_cell.angle_beta   90.00
_cell.angle_gamma   90.00
#
_symmetry.space_group_name_H-M   'P 1'
#
loop_
_entity.id
_entity.type
_entity.pdbx_description
1 polymer ?
#
loop_
_entity_poly.entity_id
_entity_poly.type
_entity_poly.pdbx_seq_one_letter_code
_entity_poly.pdbx_strand_id
1 'polypeptide(L)'
;MKYKILVVDDDKELVKMLCSYFNMKQYETITATDGMEALNKIKMKPDIILLDINMPRMDGIEVCRLIRSKVLCPILFLTARVDEDDKINGLLSGGDDYITKPFSLRELEARIVTNI
;
A
#
# COMPACT_ATOMS: atom_id res chain seq x y z
N MET A 1 -5.41 20.35 -4.86
CA MET A 1 -6.03 19.01 -4.87
C MET A 1 -5.21 18.07 -4.02
N LYS A 2 -5.86 17.34 -3.11
CA LYS A 2 -5.16 16.36 -2.27
C LYS A 2 -5.32 14.96 -2.81
N TYR A 3 -4.21 14.26 -2.97
CA TYR A 3 -4.26 12.83 -3.27
C TYR A 3 -4.49 12.05 -1.98
N LYS A 4 -5.24 10.95 -2.09
CA LYS A 4 -5.57 10.07 -0.98
C LYS A 4 -4.69 8.83 -1.04
N ILE A 5 -4.00 8.53 0.04
CA ILE A 5 -3.16 7.34 0.15
C ILE A 5 -3.83 6.39 1.14
N LEU A 6 -4.13 5.18 0.68
CA LEU A 6 -4.60 4.11 1.59
C LEU A 6 -3.38 3.31 2.03
N VAL A 7 -3.13 3.29 3.33
CA VAL A 7 -2.01 2.55 3.92
C VAL A 7 -2.56 1.29 4.59
N VAL A 8 -2.16 0.14 4.08
CA VAL A 8 -2.63 -1.17 4.57
C VAL A 8 -1.44 -1.92 5.18
N ASP A 9 -1.40 -2.01 6.50
CA ASP A 9 -0.33 -2.66 7.23
C ASP A 9 -0.82 -2.94 8.66
N ASP A 10 -0.48 -4.10 9.22
CA ASP A 10 -0.87 -4.41 10.59
C ASP A 10 0.09 -3.84 11.64
N ASP A 11 1.20 -3.26 11.20
CA ASP A 11 2.15 -2.57 12.10
C ASP A 11 1.65 -1.14 12.35
N LYS A 12 0.99 -0.95 13.49
CA LYS A 12 0.36 0.33 13.83
C LYS A 12 1.37 1.47 13.98
N GLU A 13 2.58 1.17 14.44
CA GLU A 13 3.63 2.19 14.57
C GLU A 13 4.06 2.70 13.20
N LEU A 14 4.25 1.79 12.25
CA LEU A 14 4.61 2.14 10.88
C LEU A 14 3.52 2.96 10.22
N VAL A 15 2.27 2.52 10.36
CA VAL A 15 1.11 3.23 9.80
C VAL A 15 1.06 4.65 10.34
N LYS A 16 1.23 4.82 11.65
CA LYS A 16 1.21 6.13 12.28
C LYS A 16 2.32 7.04 11.74
N MET A 17 3.53 6.49 11.59
CA MET A 17 4.66 7.24 11.05
C MET A 17 4.40 7.68 9.61
N LEU A 18 3.90 6.77 8.77
CA LEU A 18 3.63 7.07 7.37
C LEU A 18 2.53 8.13 7.26
N CYS A 19 1.47 8.00 8.03
CA CYS A 19 0.37 8.98 8.01
C CYS A 19 0.86 10.37 8.43
N SER A 20 1.69 10.45 9.48
CA SER A 20 2.24 11.73 9.92
C SER A 20 3.07 12.38 8.83
N TYR A 21 3.93 11.60 8.18
CA TYR A 21 4.78 12.10 7.11
C TYR A 21 3.96 12.60 5.93
N PHE A 22 3.02 11.78 5.46
CA PHE A 22 2.26 12.14 4.26
C PHE A 22 1.24 13.25 4.52
N ASN A 23 0.64 13.28 5.70
CA ASN A 23 -0.25 14.39 6.07
C ASN A 23 0.51 15.71 6.08
N MET A 24 1.75 15.70 6.56
CA MET A 24 2.60 16.89 6.54
C MET A 24 2.92 17.32 5.12
N LYS A 25 3.00 16.38 4.20
CA LYS A 25 3.23 16.65 2.76
C LYS A 25 1.94 16.94 2.02
N GLN A 26 0.84 17.13 2.74
CA GLN A 26 -0.46 17.50 2.20
C GLN A 26 -1.17 16.39 1.42
N TYR A 27 -0.84 15.14 1.71
CA TYR A 27 -1.65 14.00 1.27
C TYR A 27 -2.72 13.73 2.32
N GLU A 28 -3.87 13.23 1.88
CA GLU A 28 -4.87 12.70 2.78
C GLU A 28 -4.59 11.23 2.97
N THR A 29 -4.65 10.72 4.21
CA THR A 29 -4.35 9.32 4.49
C THR A 29 -5.57 8.58 4.99
N ILE A 30 -5.72 7.34 4.53
CA ILE A 30 -6.72 6.38 4.94
C ILE A 30 -5.97 5.15 5.40
N THR A 31 -6.40 4.50 6.47
CA THR A 31 -5.67 3.37 7.03
C THR A 31 -6.52 2.11 7.09
N ALA A 32 -5.87 0.96 6.95
CA ALA A 32 -6.46 -0.35 7.16
C ALA A 32 -5.40 -1.24 7.80
N THR A 33 -5.78 -2.04 8.79
CA THR A 33 -4.84 -2.89 9.53
C THR A 33 -4.92 -4.36 9.10
N ASP A 34 -5.86 -4.70 8.25
CA ASP A 34 -5.96 -6.05 7.68
C ASP A 34 -6.65 -6.01 6.31
N GLY A 35 -6.72 -7.17 5.66
CA GLY A 35 -7.26 -7.27 4.31
C GLY A 35 -8.74 -6.96 4.22
N MET A 36 -9.52 -7.38 5.19
CA MET A 36 -10.97 -7.11 5.19
C MET A 36 -11.24 -5.62 5.32
N GLU A 37 -10.49 -4.96 6.19
CA GLU A 37 -10.60 -3.52 6.35
C GLU A 37 -10.21 -2.80 5.07
N ALA A 38 -9.16 -3.27 4.39
CA ALA A 38 -8.74 -2.72 3.11
C ALA A 38 -9.83 -2.83 2.06
N LEU A 39 -10.48 -4.00 1.97
CA LEU A 39 -11.59 -4.19 1.03
C LEU A 39 -12.73 -3.21 1.27
N ASN A 40 -12.96 -2.85 2.52
CA ASN A 40 -13.97 -1.86 2.86
C ASN A 40 -13.52 -0.42 2.53
N LYS A 41 -12.23 -0.12 2.78
CA LYS A 41 -11.71 1.23 2.62
C LYS A 41 -11.52 1.68 1.18
N ILE A 42 -11.45 0.75 0.22
CA ILE A 42 -11.35 1.15 -1.19
C ILE A 42 -12.56 1.92 -1.67
N LYS A 43 -13.68 1.84 -0.94
CA LYS A 43 -14.88 2.63 -1.22
C LYS A 43 -14.64 4.13 -1.07
N MET A 44 -13.60 4.52 -0.33
CA MET A 44 -13.22 5.92 -0.15
C MET A 44 -12.43 6.46 -1.34
N LYS A 45 -12.24 5.64 -2.37
CA LYS A 45 -11.59 6.02 -3.64
C LYS A 45 -10.18 6.57 -3.45
N PRO A 46 -9.26 5.74 -2.90
CA PRO A 46 -7.88 6.19 -2.79
C PRO A 46 -7.24 6.40 -4.17
N ASP A 47 -6.28 7.29 -4.22
CA ASP A 47 -5.53 7.56 -5.45
C ASP A 47 -4.31 6.65 -5.57
N ILE A 48 -3.88 6.06 -4.47
CA ILE A 48 -2.80 5.08 -4.45
C ILE A 48 -2.94 4.23 -3.19
N ILE A 49 -2.53 2.98 -3.26
CA ILE A 49 -2.60 2.03 -2.15
C ILE A 49 -1.19 1.54 -1.83
N LEU A 50 -0.78 1.68 -0.56
CA LEU A 50 0.43 1.06 -0.04
C LEU A 50 0.01 -0.18 0.73
N LEU A 51 0.57 -1.34 0.39
CA LEU A 51 0.05 -2.61 0.84
C LEU A 51 1.17 -3.54 1.30
N ASP A 52 1.13 -3.95 2.57
CA ASP A 52 2.06 -4.96 3.08
C ASP A 52 1.57 -6.36 2.70
N ILE A 53 2.50 -7.28 2.53
CA ILE A 53 2.17 -8.69 2.27
C ILE A 53 1.88 -9.43 3.57
N ASN A 54 2.70 -9.22 4.60
CA ASN A 54 2.60 -9.97 5.86
C ASN A 54 1.48 -9.43 6.75
N MET A 55 0.29 -10.02 6.60
CA MET A 55 -0.85 -9.68 7.45
C MET A 55 -1.59 -10.94 7.85
N PRO A 56 -2.24 -10.97 9.01
CA PRO A 56 -2.98 -12.16 9.44
C PRO A 56 -4.21 -12.40 8.57
N ARG A 57 -4.60 -13.65 8.45
CA ARG A 57 -5.80 -14.14 7.76
C ARG A 57 -5.76 -14.00 6.24
N MET A 58 -5.45 -12.84 5.73
CA MET A 58 -5.40 -12.58 4.29
C MET A 58 -4.15 -11.77 4.00
N ASP A 59 -3.21 -12.32 3.24
CA ASP A 59 -1.97 -11.61 2.94
C ASP A 59 -2.21 -10.53 1.86
N GLY A 60 -1.21 -9.66 1.70
CA GLY A 60 -1.34 -8.54 0.79
C GLY A 60 -1.42 -8.93 -0.68
N ILE A 61 -0.84 -10.05 -1.07
CA ILE A 61 -0.93 -10.54 -2.45
C ILE A 61 -2.38 -10.91 -2.76
N GLU A 62 -3.04 -11.60 -1.83
CA GLU A 62 -4.45 -11.94 -1.98
C GLU A 62 -5.33 -10.71 -2.00
N VAL A 63 -5.05 -9.74 -1.11
CA VAL A 63 -5.78 -8.46 -1.10
C VAL A 63 -5.66 -7.79 -2.47
N CYS A 64 -4.44 -7.70 -3.00
CA CYS A 64 -4.19 -7.08 -4.30
C CYS A 64 -4.99 -7.78 -5.40
N ARG A 65 -4.98 -9.11 -5.40
CA ARG A 65 -5.73 -9.88 -6.39
C ARG A 65 -7.23 -9.56 -6.33
N LEU A 66 -7.78 -9.43 -5.13
CA LEU A 66 -9.20 -9.15 -4.94
C LEU A 66 -9.59 -7.73 -5.31
N ILE A 67 -8.73 -6.75 -5.02
CA ILE A 67 -9.09 -5.35 -5.26
C ILE A 67 -8.70 -4.85 -6.64
N ARG A 68 -7.80 -5.56 -7.35
CA ARG A 68 -7.28 -5.06 -8.63
C ARG A 68 -8.38 -4.74 -9.64
N SER A 69 -9.40 -5.57 -9.71
CA SER A 69 -10.52 -5.34 -10.65
C SER A 69 -11.47 -4.25 -10.18
N LYS A 70 -11.35 -3.81 -8.92
CA LYS A 70 -12.26 -2.83 -8.33
C LYS A 70 -11.69 -1.43 -8.28
N VAL A 71 -10.38 -1.27 -8.51
CA VAL A 71 -9.72 0.02 -8.46
C VAL A 71 -8.84 0.21 -9.68
N LEU A 72 -8.70 1.46 -10.13
CA LEU A 72 -7.79 1.81 -11.22
C LEU A 72 -6.50 2.40 -10.69
N CYS A 73 -6.47 2.78 -9.41
CA CYS A 73 -5.31 3.44 -8.82
C CYS A 73 -4.12 2.48 -8.71
N PRO A 74 -2.89 3.01 -8.63
CA PRO A 74 -1.71 2.20 -8.42
C PRO A 74 -1.74 1.47 -7.08
N ILE A 75 -1.20 0.25 -7.07
CA ILE A 75 -1.03 -0.55 -5.86
C ILE A 75 0.46 -0.80 -5.71
N LEU A 76 1.05 -0.29 -4.63
CA LEU A 76 2.47 -0.43 -4.32
C LEU A 76 2.63 -1.34 -3.12
N PHE A 77 3.38 -2.42 -3.26
CA PHE A 77 3.73 -3.24 -2.11
C PHE A 77 4.83 -2.56 -1.31
N LEU A 78 4.65 -2.52 0.01
CA LEU A 78 5.65 -2.01 0.95
C LEU A 78 5.83 -3.07 2.03
N THR A 79 6.86 -3.90 1.90
CA THR A 79 6.94 -5.13 2.66
C THR A 79 8.38 -5.52 3.00
N ALA A 80 8.53 -6.31 4.08
CA ALA A 80 9.82 -6.90 4.45
C ALA A 80 10.16 -8.14 3.61
N ARG A 81 9.23 -8.63 2.78
CA ARG A 81 9.48 -9.80 1.94
C ARG A 81 10.39 -9.43 0.79
N VAL A 82 11.56 -10.09 0.75
CA VAL A 82 12.60 -9.78 -0.25
C VAL A 82 12.80 -10.90 -1.27
N ASP A 83 12.08 -12.01 -1.14
CA ASP A 83 12.20 -13.14 -2.05
C ASP A 83 11.75 -12.75 -3.45
N GLU A 84 12.49 -13.23 -4.46
CA GLU A 84 12.14 -12.97 -5.84
C GLU A 84 10.75 -13.51 -6.18
N ASP A 85 10.40 -14.69 -5.65
CA ASP A 85 9.07 -15.28 -5.89
C ASP A 85 7.95 -14.41 -5.34
N ASP A 86 8.14 -13.84 -4.15
CA ASP A 86 7.14 -12.94 -3.56
C ASP A 86 6.97 -11.68 -4.40
N LYS A 87 8.08 -11.14 -4.90
CA LYS A 87 8.04 -9.95 -5.75
C LYS A 87 7.31 -10.25 -7.06
N ILE A 88 7.62 -11.37 -7.68
CA ILE A 88 6.97 -11.78 -8.93
C ILE A 88 5.47 -11.99 -8.68
N ASN A 89 5.11 -12.71 -7.63
CA ASN A 89 3.71 -12.96 -7.30
C ASN A 89 2.94 -11.68 -7.01
N GLY A 90 3.59 -10.73 -6.31
CA GLY A 90 2.97 -9.43 -6.04
C GLY A 90 2.67 -8.68 -7.33
N LEU A 91 3.64 -8.61 -8.23
CA LEU A 91 3.45 -7.91 -9.50
C LEU A 91 2.41 -8.61 -10.37
N LEU A 92 2.43 -9.95 -10.41
CA LEU A 92 1.46 -10.72 -11.20
C LEU A 92 0.04 -10.62 -10.63
N SER A 93 -0.10 -10.35 -9.34
CA SER A 93 -1.43 -10.18 -8.73
C SER A 93 -2.07 -8.84 -9.09
N GLY A 94 -1.31 -7.96 -9.74
CA GLY A 94 -1.78 -6.66 -10.19
C GLY A 94 -1.08 -5.47 -9.55
N GLY A 95 -0.01 -5.70 -8.79
CA GLY A 95 0.78 -4.62 -8.19
C GLY A 95 1.57 -3.85 -9.23
N ASP A 96 1.73 -2.56 -9.00
CA ASP A 96 2.42 -1.66 -9.93
C ASP A 96 3.88 -1.42 -9.53
N ASP A 97 4.20 -1.59 -8.26
CA ASP A 97 5.56 -1.39 -7.76
C ASP A 97 5.76 -2.23 -6.50
N TYR A 98 7.02 -2.41 -6.11
CA TYR A 98 7.38 -3.27 -4.97
C TYR A 98 8.56 -2.64 -4.25
N ILE A 99 8.34 -2.22 -3.01
CA ILE A 99 9.33 -1.53 -2.19
C ILE A 99 9.61 -2.36 -0.96
N THR A 100 10.89 -2.64 -0.69
CA THR A 100 11.26 -3.49 0.45
C THR A 100 11.61 -2.66 1.69
N LYS A 101 11.23 -3.17 2.85
CA LYS A 101 11.64 -2.60 4.14
C LYS A 101 13.02 -3.13 4.51
N PRO A 102 13.90 -2.34 5.13
CA PRO A 102 13.71 -0.93 5.47
C PRO A 102 13.80 -0.04 4.22
N PHE A 103 13.08 1.06 4.24
CA PHE A 103 12.98 1.98 3.11
C PHE A 103 13.27 3.41 3.56
N SER A 104 13.59 4.27 2.60
CA SER A 104 13.69 5.71 2.83
C SER A 104 12.34 6.35 2.57
N LEU A 105 11.90 7.26 3.45
CA LEU A 105 10.66 8.01 3.22
C LEU A 105 10.73 8.83 1.94
N ARG A 106 11.90 9.35 1.62
CA ARG A 106 12.09 10.11 0.38
C ARG A 106 11.96 9.23 -0.85
N GLU A 107 12.48 8.01 -0.79
CA GLU A 107 12.32 7.05 -1.88
C GLU A 107 10.86 6.64 -2.05
N LEU A 108 10.19 6.37 -0.94
CA LEU A 108 8.78 6.00 -0.98
C LEU A 108 7.95 7.12 -1.59
N GLU A 109 8.18 8.36 -1.18
CA GLU A 109 7.46 9.50 -1.75
C GLU A 109 7.74 9.64 -3.24
N ALA A 110 8.97 9.45 -3.67
CA ALA A 110 9.31 9.51 -5.09
C ALA A 110 8.56 8.45 -5.89
N ARG A 111 8.44 7.23 -5.35
CA ARG A 111 7.68 6.17 -5.99
C ARG A 111 6.20 6.47 -6.07
N ILE A 112 5.66 7.09 -5.03
CA ILE A 112 4.25 7.52 -5.04
C ILE A 112 4.04 8.55 -6.14
N VAL A 113 4.90 9.56 -6.22
CA VAL A 113 4.78 10.62 -7.23
C VAL A 113 4.87 10.04 -8.64
N THR A 114 5.77 9.10 -8.88
CA THR A 114 5.93 8.52 -10.22
C THR A 114 4.80 7.58 -10.61
N ASN A 115 4.05 7.06 -9.65
CA ASN A 115 2.95 6.12 -9.92
C ASN A 115 1.57 6.78 -9.96
N ILE A 116 1.43 7.94 -9.39
CA ILE A 116 0.13 8.66 -9.41
C ILE A 116 -0.22 9.21 -10.80
#